data_9da6b4a5300f4140fbe3291c77357054
#
_entry.id   9da6b4a5300f4140fbe3291c77357054
#
_cell.length_a   1.000
_cell.length_b   1.000
_cell.length_c   1.000
_cell.angle_alpha   90.00
_cell.angle_beta   90.00
_cell.angle_gamma   90.00
#
_symmetry.space_group_name_H-M   'P 1'
#
loop_
_entity.id
_entity.type
_entity.pdbx_description
1 polymer ?
#
loop_
_entity_poly.entity_id
_entity_poly.type
_entity_poly.pdbx_seq_one_letter_code
_entity_poly.pdbx_strand_id
1 'polypeptide(L)'
;MKINGEPMSFSKYGKSFQEKLCMVILDDRAFADQIEEVLDVNFLELNYLKCFLNKVFTYRKKYEVHPSRDIMKTILRSELDNENELTSKQVREYYVRSQVNAVTDIEYIKDTALDFCKKQNLKSAMVKSIGLLQNSSFDEISQVINDSLKLGMDNDEGYDYKKDFEERFKPRFRNPVTTGWELIDDICKGGLGQKELGVVIAPTGAGKSMALVHLGVQALREGKTVVHYTLELQ
;
A
#
# COMPACT_ATOMS: atom_id res chain seq x y z
N MET A 1 -10.83 12.76 19.85
CA MET A 1 -9.63 13.55 20.12
C MET A 1 -9.38 14.46 18.93
N LYS A 2 -9.09 15.74 19.09
CA LYS A 2 -8.79 16.66 17.97
C LYS A 2 -7.32 17.01 18.04
N ILE A 3 -6.59 16.77 16.97
CA ILE A 3 -5.23 17.28 16.80
C ILE A 3 -5.32 18.36 15.72
N ASN A 4 -4.93 19.59 16.05
CA ASN A 4 -5.01 20.76 15.17
C ASN A 4 -6.40 21.08 14.59
N GLY A 5 -7.48 20.86 15.35
CA GLY A 5 -8.84 21.27 14.95
C GLY A 5 -9.55 20.33 13.93
N GLU A 6 -8.88 19.38 13.32
CA GLU A 6 -9.50 18.40 12.41
C GLU A 6 -9.98 17.17 13.17
N PRO A 7 -11.19 16.65 12.89
CA PRO A 7 -11.70 15.44 13.51
C PRO A 7 -10.87 14.22 13.06
N MET A 8 -10.50 13.34 14.00
CA MET A 8 -9.85 12.05 13.71
C MET A 8 -10.88 10.99 13.28
N SER A 9 -11.92 11.38 12.57
CA SER A 9 -13.00 10.50 12.14
C SER A 9 -13.53 10.89 10.77
N PHE A 10 -14.26 9.98 10.13
CA PHE A 10 -14.94 10.24 8.86
C PHE A 10 -16.16 11.18 8.98
N SER A 11 -16.36 11.84 10.13
CA SER A 11 -17.50 12.74 10.35
C SER A 11 -17.63 13.84 9.29
N LYS A 12 -16.51 14.36 8.81
CA LYS A 12 -16.48 15.40 7.77
C LYS A 12 -17.08 14.96 6.41
N TYR A 13 -17.10 13.66 6.14
CA TYR A 13 -17.65 13.11 4.90
C TYR A 13 -19.13 12.70 5.04
N GLY A 14 -19.66 12.73 6.25
CA GLY A 14 -21.05 12.43 6.55
C GLY A 14 -21.40 10.94 6.60
N LYS A 15 -22.66 10.67 6.95
CA LYS A 15 -23.18 9.31 7.15
C LYS A 15 -23.18 8.47 5.87
N SER A 16 -23.63 9.06 4.76
CA SER A 16 -23.76 8.35 3.47
C SER A 16 -22.42 7.82 2.98
N PHE A 17 -21.35 8.61 3.11
CA PHE A 17 -20.00 8.18 2.76
C PHE A 17 -19.56 6.97 3.59
N GLN A 18 -19.75 7.02 4.90
CA GLN A 18 -19.36 5.93 5.80
C GLN A 18 -20.15 4.63 5.51
N GLU A 19 -21.45 4.74 5.22
CA GLU A 19 -22.29 3.61 4.84
C GLU A 19 -21.82 2.99 3.50
N LYS A 20 -21.53 3.82 2.51
CA LYS A 20 -21.01 3.35 1.20
C LYS A 20 -19.62 2.71 1.36
N LEU A 21 -18.71 3.31 2.15
CA LEU A 21 -17.39 2.77 2.41
C LEU A 21 -17.46 1.35 2.99
N CYS A 22 -18.31 1.11 3.97
CA CYS A 22 -18.48 -0.22 4.56
C CYS A 22 -18.98 -1.26 3.55
N MET A 23 -19.80 -0.85 2.58
CA MET A 23 -20.25 -1.75 1.52
C MET A 23 -19.17 -2.01 0.48
N VAL A 24 -18.39 -1.00 0.10
CA VAL A 24 -17.25 -1.18 -0.81
C VAL A 24 -16.25 -2.15 -0.19
N ILE A 25 -15.97 -2.03 1.11
CA ILE A 25 -15.08 -2.98 1.83
C ILE A 25 -15.65 -4.41 1.79
N LEU A 26 -16.98 -4.60 1.88
CA LEU A 26 -17.59 -5.93 1.80
C LEU A 26 -17.59 -6.49 0.38
N ASP A 27 -17.75 -5.65 -0.64
CA ASP A 27 -17.95 -6.09 -2.01
C ASP A 27 -16.63 -6.26 -2.78
N ASP A 28 -15.59 -5.53 -2.39
CA ASP A 28 -14.28 -5.54 -3.06
C ASP A 28 -13.20 -6.09 -2.13
N ARG A 29 -12.79 -7.33 -2.42
CA ARG A 29 -11.75 -8.02 -1.64
C ARG A 29 -10.40 -7.31 -1.72
N ALA A 30 -9.98 -6.86 -2.91
CA ALA A 30 -8.69 -6.23 -3.10
C ALA A 30 -8.60 -4.92 -2.30
N PHE A 31 -9.67 -4.12 -2.35
CA PHE A 31 -9.76 -2.91 -1.53
C PHE A 31 -9.83 -3.22 -0.04
N ALA A 32 -10.54 -4.30 0.36
CA ALA A 32 -10.59 -4.72 1.75
C ALA A 32 -9.21 -5.14 2.27
N ASP A 33 -8.40 -5.84 1.46
CA ASP A 33 -7.02 -6.20 1.81
C ASP A 33 -6.16 -4.95 2.04
N GLN A 34 -6.26 -3.96 1.16
CA GLN A 34 -5.48 -2.73 1.24
C GLN A 34 -5.91 -1.82 2.42
N ILE A 35 -7.21 -1.66 2.64
CA ILE A 35 -7.70 -0.73 3.65
C ILE A 35 -7.61 -1.30 5.07
N GLU A 36 -7.66 -2.63 5.24
CA GLU A 36 -7.55 -3.29 6.55
C GLU A 36 -6.23 -2.95 7.26
N GLU A 37 -5.15 -2.72 6.50
CA GLU A 37 -3.84 -2.33 7.04
C GLU A 37 -3.83 -0.92 7.65
N VAL A 38 -4.68 -0.02 7.15
CA VAL A 38 -4.65 1.41 7.50
C VAL A 38 -5.88 1.90 8.26
N LEU A 39 -6.99 1.18 8.18
CA LEU A 39 -8.27 1.59 8.76
C LEU A 39 -8.36 1.20 10.23
N ASP A 40 -8.36 2.21 11.10
CA ASP A 40 -8.90 2.02 12.45
C ASP A 40 -10.43 2.16 12.41
N VAL A 41 -11.13 1.13 12.87
CA VAL A 41 -12.61 1.12 12.94
C VAL A 41 -13.15 2.30 13.75
N ASN A 42 -12.36 2.85 14.67
CA ASN A 42 -12.71 4.04 15.44
C ASN A 42 -12.76 5.33 14.60
N PHE A 43 -12.24 5.35 13.38
CA PHE A 43 -12.43 6.46 12.45
C PHE A 43 -13.87 6.61 11.98
N LEU A 44 -14.67 5.54 12.06
CA LEU A 44 -16.11 5.62 11.85
C LEU A 44 -16.78 6.31 13.02
N GLU A 45 -17.80 7.11 12.76
CA GLU A 45 -18.56 7.82 13.79
C GLU A 45 -19.71 6.95 14.33
N LEU A 46 -20.30 6.14 13.45
CA LEU A 46 -21.54 5.42 13.73
C LEU A 46 -21.28 4.03 14.31
N ASN A 47 -21.77 3.77 15.52
CA ASN A 47 -21.50 2.52 16.23
C ASN A 47 -21.97 1.27 15.48
N TYR A 48 -23.09 1.35 14.77
CA TYR A 48 -23.56 0.21 13.97
C TYR A 48 -22.63 -0.10 12.79
N LEU A 49 -21.95 0.90 12.18
CA LEU A 49 -20.95 0.66 11.15
C LEU A 49 -19.66 0.08 11.73
N LYS A 50 -19.24 0.53 12.92
CA LYS A 50 -18.12 -0.08 13.65
C LYS A 50 -18.40 -1.56 13.92
N CYS A 51 -19.59 -1.88 14.43
CA CYS A 51 -20.00 -3.25 14.68
C CYS A 51 -19.99 -4.08 13.38
N PHE A 52 -20.55 -3.55 12.30
CA PHE A 52 -20.57 -4.20 10.99
C PHE A 52 -19.16 -4.52 10.47
N LEU A 53 -18.26 -3.54 10.41
CA LEU A 53 -16.88 -3.75 9.94
C LEU A 53 -16.08 -4.68 10.86
N ASN A 54 -16.26 -4.59 12.16
CA ASN A 54 -15.65 -5.54 13.09
C ASN A 54 -16.03 -6.99 12.78
N LYS A 55 -17.30 -7.26 12.41
CA LYS A 55 -17.72 -8.60 12.01
C LYS A 55 -17.06 -9.03 10.69
N VAL A 56 -16.94 -8.13 9.71
CA VAL A 56 -16.23 -8.40 8.45
C VAL A 56 -14.77 -8.77 8.72
N PHE A 57 -14.03 -7.93 9.46
CA PHE A 57 -12.60 -8.16 9.74
C PHE A 57 -12.37 -9.36 10.67
N THR A 58 -13.24 -9.59 11.65
CA THR A 58 -13.15 -10.80 12.51
C THR A 58 -13.33 -12.07 11.69
N TYR A 59 -14.26 -12.08 10.75
CA TYR A 59 -14.45 -13.22 9.85
C TYR A 59 -13.21 -13.46 8.98
N ARG A 60 -12.68 -12.39 8.35
CA ARG A 60 -11.47 -12.46 7.53
C ARG A 60 -10.28 -13.02 8.32
N LYS A 61 -10.07 -12.50 9.52
CA LYS A 61 -8.98 -12.96 10.40
C LYS A 61 -9.14 -14.41 10.86
N LYS A 62 -10.38 -14.86 11.06
CA LYS A 62 -10.64 -16.23 11.55
C LYS A 62 -10.56 -17.29 10.47
N TYR A 63 -11.02 -16.97 9.26
CA TYR A 63 -11.18 -17.94 8.17
C TYR A 63 -10.21 -17.71 7.01
N GLU A 64 -9.45 -16.62 7.03
CA GLU A 64 -8.51 -16.20 5.96
C GLU A 64 -9.18 -16.05 4.59
N VAL A 65 -10.50 -15.86 4.59
CA VAL A 65 -11.34 -15.71 3.39
C VAL A 65 -12.20 -14.47 3.53
N HIS A 66 -12.42 -13.76 2.42
CA HIS A 66 -13.31 -12.61 2.37
C HIS A 66 -14.78 -13.07 2.43
N PRO A 67 -15.63 -12.52 3.34
CA PRO A 67 -17.01 -12.95 3.48
C PRO A 67 -17.84 -12.51 2.28
N SER A 68 -18.67 -13.43 1.75
CA SER A 68 -19.70 -13.07 0.79
C SER A 68 -20.88 -12.36 1.47
N ARG A 69 -21.71 -11.67 0.68
CA ARG A 69 -22.94 -11.06 1.19
C ARG A 69 -23.85 -12.05 1.93
N ASP A 70 -23.98 -13.28 1.41
CA ASP A 70 -24.82 -14.31 2.06
C ASP A 70 -24.26 -14.77 3.40
N ILE A 71 -22.93 -14.93 3.49
CA ILE A 71 -22.27 -15.25 4.75
C ILE A 71 -22.44 -14.10 5.76
N MET A 72 -22.26 -12.85 5.34
CA MET A 72 -22.52 -11.70 6.22
C MET A 72 -23.97 -11.66 6.71
N LYS A 73 -24.95 -11.97 5.85
CA LYS A 73 -26.35 -12.07 6.28
C LYS A 73 -26.55 -13.11 7.38
N THR A 74 -25.85 -14.26 7.28
CA THR A 74 -25.91 -15.32 8.28
C THR A 74 -25.26 -14.87 9.59
N ILE A 75 -24.07 -14.26 9.56
CA ILE A 75 -23.36 -13.71 10.72
C ILE A 75 -24.23 -12.68 11.44
N LEU A 76 -24.82 -11.75 10.68
CA LEU A 76 -25.68 -10.70 11.25
C LEU A 76 -27.00 -11.25 11.85
N ARG A 77 -27.42 -12.46 11.49
CA ARG A 77 -28.55 -13.12 12.13
C ARG A 77 -28.17 -13.84 13.42
N SER A 78 -27.01 -14.50 13.45
CA SER A 78 -26.61 -15.39 14.53
C SER A 78 -25.73 -14.75 15.60
N GLU A 79 -24.96 -13.71 15.26
CA GLU A 79 -23.92 -13.18 16.16
C GLU A 79 -24.20 -11.78 16.70
N LEU A 80 -25.33 -11.17 16.37
CA LEU A 80 -25.72 -9.84 16.91
C LEU A 80 -26.46 -9.93 18.23
N ASP A 81 -26.79 -11.11 18.74
CA ASP A 81 -27.55 -11.28 19.99
C ASP A 81 -26.75 -10.85 21.23
N ASN A 82 -25.42 -10.77 21.11
CA ASN A 82 -24.54 -10.30 22.19
C ASN A 82 -24.30 -8.77 22.17
N GLU A 83 -24.82 -8.07 21.17
CA GLU A 83 -24.68 -6.62 21.02
C GLU A 83 -25.89 -5.89 21.63
N ASN A 84 -25.74 -4.58 21.85
CA ASN A 84 -26.87 -3.76 22.31
C ASN A 84 -28.02 -3.85 21.28
N GLU A 85 -29.25 -4.07 21.77
CA GLU A 85 -30.46 -4.25 20.95
C GLU A 85 -30.64 -3.14 19.91
N LEU A 86 -30.35 -1.89 20.29
CA LEU A 86 -30.42 -0.74 19.37
C LEU A 86 -29.41 -0.85 18.24
N THR A 87 -28.16 -1.21 18.56
CA THR A 87 -27.09 -1.38 17.57
C THR A 87 -27.39 -2.54 16.62
N SER A 88 -27.86 -3.67 17.17
CA SER A 88 -28.25 -4.85 16.39
C SER A 88 -29.35 -4.54 15.38
N LYS A 89 -30.36 -3.78 15.80
CA LYS A 89 -31.43 -3.31 14.91
C LYS A 89 -30.90 -2.40 13.81
N GLN A 90 -30.05 -1.43 14.15
CA GLN A 90 -29.49 -0.50 13.19
C GLN A 90 -28.57 -1.20 12.17
N VAL A 91 -27.77 -2.18 12.57
CA VAL A 91 -26.92 -2.98 11.67
C VAL A 91 -27.80 -3.75 10.67
N ARG A 92 -28.85 -4.42 11.15
CA ARG A 92 -29.78 -5.17 10.27
C ARG A 92 -30.50 -4.26 9.28
N GLU A 93 -31.02 -3.13 9.73
CA GLU A 93 -31.66 -2.14 8.86
C GLU A 93 -30.70 -1.56 7.81
N TYR A 94 -29.48 -1.25 8.23
CA TYR A 94 -28.41 -0.78 7.31
C TYR A 94 -28.12 -1.83 6.25
N TYR A 95 -27.91 -3.08 6.65
CA TYR A 95 -27.58 -4.17 5.73
C TYR A 95 -28.69 -4.43 4.71
N VAL A 96 -29.96 -4.41 5.13
CA VAL A 96 -31.12 -4.56 4.23
C VAL A 96 -31.17 -3.42 3.23
N ARG A 97 -31.01 -2.17 3.67
CA ARG A 97 -31.03 -0.98 2.79
C ARG A 97 -29.89 -1.01 1.77
N SER A 98 -28.71 -1.48 2.18
CA SER A 98 -27.54 -1.52 1.33
C SER A 98 -27.60 -2.58 0.22
N GLN A 99 -28.48 -3.57 0.35
CA GLN A 99 -28.70 -4.56 -0.72
C GLN A 99 -29.50 -4.02 -1.90
N VAL A 100 -30.31 -3.00 -1.67
CA VAL A 100 -31.18 -2.41 -2.70
C VAL A 100 -30.46 -1.33 -3.48
N ASN A 101 -29.50 -0.63 -2.86
CA ASN A 101 -28.82 0.52 -3.44
C ASN A 101 -27.45 0.09 -3.99
N ALA A 102 -27.26 0.18 -5.31
CA ALA A 102 -25.95 0.06 -5.90
C ALA A 102 -25.06 1.21 -5.39
N VAL A 103 -23.82 0.89 -4.99
CA VAL A 103 -22.86 1.91 -4.59
C VAL A 103 -22.35 2.62 -5.84
N THR A 104 -22.59 3.91 -5.93
CA THR A 104 -22.02 4.80 -6.96
C THR A 104 -20.71 5.40 -6.48
N ASP A 105 -19.89 5.87 -7.39
CA ASP A 105 -18.65 6.62 -7.08
C ASP A 105 -17.63 5.80 -6.28
N ILE A 106 -17.50 4.51 -6.60
CA ILE A 106 -16.68 3.55 -5.85
C ILE A 106 -15.22 4.02 -5.76
N GLU A 107 -14.62 4.43 -6.89
CA GLU A 107 -13.22 4.86 -6.92
C GLU A 107 -12.98 6.11 -6.05
N TYR A 108 -13.88 7.09 -6.11
CA TYR A 108 -13.79 8.26 -5.22
C TYR A 108 -13.84 7.88 -3.73
N ILE A 109 -14.68 6.91 -3.37
CA ILE A 109 -14.81 6.44 -1.99
C ILE A 109 -13.52 5.74 -1.54
N LYS A 110 -12.95 4.88 -2.40
CA LYS A 110 -11.69 4.17 -2.12
C LYS A 110 -10.54 5.14 -1.91
N ASP A 111 -10.31 6.03 -2.88
CA ASP A 111 -9.20 7.00 -2.84
C ASP A 111 -9.32 7.92 -1.62
N THR A 112 -10.53 8.45 -1.38
CA THR A 112 -10.79 9.35 -0.26
C THR A 112 -10.58 8.66 1.09
N ALA A 113 -11.03 7.41 1.22
CA ALA A 113 -10.88 6.65 2.46
C ALA A 113 -9.41 6.29 2.73
N LEU A 114 -8.68 5.82 1.73
CA LEU A 114 -7.25 5.50 1.85
C LEU A 114 -6.42 6.75 2.19
N ASP A 115 -6.61 7.86 1.47
CA ASP A 115 -5.92 9.11 1.74
C ASP A 115 -6.18 9.62 3.17
N PHE A 116 -7.44 9.54 3.62
CA PHE A 116 -7.78 9.90 4.99
C PHE A 116 -7.08 9.00 6.01
N CYS A 117 -7.14 7.67 5.85
CA CYS A 117 -6.53 6.72 6.78
C CYS A 117 -5.00 6.89 6.83
N LYS A 118 -4.33 7.01 5.68
CA LYS A 118 -2.89 7.28 5.60
C LYS A 118 -2.50 8.56 6.34
N LYS A 119 -3.25 9.63 6.14
CA LYS A 119 -3.03 10.90 6.84
C LYS A 119 -3.21 10.78 8.36
N GLN A 120 -4.21 10.02 8.83
CA GLN A 120 -4.43 9.82 10.26
C GLN A 120 -3.33 8.95 10.88
N ASN A 121 -2.90 7.89 10.20
CA ASN A 121 -1.81 7.03 10.68
C ASN A 121 -0.49 7.81 10.76
N LEU A 122 -0.17 8.62 9.75
CA LEU A 122 1.03 9.46 9.78
C LEU A 122 0.96 10.51 10.91
N LYS A 123 -0.20 11.15 11.12
CA LYS A 123 -0.39 12.06 12.26
C LYS A 123 -0.18 11.34 13.60
N SER A 124 -0.70 10.12 13.74
CA SER A 124 -0.50 9.31 14.95
C SER A 124 0.98 8.95 15.17
N ALA A 125 1.69 8.58 14.11
CA ALA A 125 3.12 8.30 14.13
C ALA A 125 3.93 9.54 14.57
N MET A 126 3.63 10.72 14.02
CA MET A 126 4.27 11.97 14.41
C MET A 126 4.04 12.30 15.88
N VAL A 127 2.82 12.10 16.41
CA VAL A 127 2.52 12.33 17.84
C VAL A 127 3.31 11.36 18.73
N LYS A 128 3.39 10.08 18.34
CA LYS A 128 4.24 9.10 19.05
C LYS A 128 5.72 9.50 19.01
N SER A 129 6.19 10.00 17.87
CA SER A 129 7.58 10.46 17.71
C SER A 129 7.94 11.63 18.64
N ILE A 130 7.00 12.52 18.97
CA ILE A 130 7.22 13.58 19.95
C ILE A 130 7.54 13.02 21.34
N GLY A 131 6.84 11.96 21.75
CA GLY A 131 7.16 11.24 23.01
C GLY A 131 8.53 10.58 23.01
N LEU A 132 8.93 9.99 21.86
CA LEU A 132 10.23 9.34 21.70
C LEU A 132 11.40 10.35 21.65
N LEU A 133 11.16 11.57 21.17
CA LEU A 133 12.16 12.64 21.20
C LEU A 133 12.63 12.97 22.62
N GLN A 134 11.75 12.89 23.61
CA GLN A 134 12.11 13.14 25.02
C GLN A 134 13.13 12.12 25.53
N ASN A 135 13.14 10.91 24.95
CA ASN A 135 14.04 9.83 25.31
C ASN A 135 15.25 9.71 24.36
N SER A 136 15.41 10.64 23.42
CA SER A 136 16.50 10.65 22.41
C SER A 136 16.58 9.37 21.56
N SER A 137 15.46 8.67 21.35
CA SER A 137 15.37 7.41 20.58
C SER A 137 15.20 7.70 19.08
N PHE A 138 16.23 8.24 18.41
CA PHE A 138 16.14 8.66 17.00
C PHE A 138 15.88 7.51 16.02
N ASP A 139 16.45 6.33 16.27
CA ASP A 139 16.24 5.15 15.40
C ASP A 139 14.78 4.67 15.46
N GLU A 140 14.17 4.65 16.64
CA GLU A 140 12.77 4.29 16.83
C GLU A 140 11.84 5.31 16.15
N ILE A 141 12.16 6.61 16.21
CA ILE A 141 11.40 7.66 15.51
C ILE A 141 11.43 7.41 14.00
N SER A 142 12.63 7.16 13.44
CA SER A 142 12.78 6.86 12.02
C SER A 142 11.98 5.62 11.62
N GLN A 143 12.00 4.57 12.42
CA GLN A 143 11.24 3.35 12.18
C GLN A 143 9.73 3.60 12.20
N VAL A 144 9.21 4.26 13.25
CA VAL A 144 7.77 4.55 13.40
C VAL A 144 7.22 5.38 12.23
N ILE A 145 7.99 6.37 11.77
CA ILE A 145 7.59 7.21 10.63
C ILE A 145 7.63 6.41 9.33
N ASN A 146 8.72 5.65 9.08
CA ASN A 146 8.86 4.85 7.88
C ASN A 146 7.80 3.74 7.78
N ASP A 147 7.48 3.08 8.88
CA ASP A 147 6.43 2.06 8.92
C ASP A 147 5.06 2.69 8.60
N SER A 148 4.78 3.89 9.15
CA SER A 148 3.53 4.61 8.85
C SER A 148 3.44 5.07 7.39
N LEU A 149 4.55 5.39 6.74
CA LEU A 149 4.57 5.76 5.32
C LEU A 149 4.36 4.56 4.39
N LYS A 150 4.81 3.37 4.81
CA LYS A 150 4.62 2.12 4.05
C LYS A 150 3.20 1.56 4.14
N LEU A 151 2.46 1.88 5.21
CA LEU A 151 1.09 1.42 5.40
C LEU A 151 0.17 1.86 4.25
N GLY A 152 -0.59 0.91 3.69
CA GLY A 152 -1.53 1.16 2.60
C GLY A 152 -0.87 1.62 1.29
N MET A 153 0.44 1.44 1.14
CA MET A 153 1.02 1.41 -0.21
C MET A 153 0.46 0.19 -0.92
N ASP A 154 0.15 0.36 -2.21
CA ASP A 154 -0.13 -0.81 -3.03
C ASP A 154 1.07 -1.75 -2.88
N ASN A 155 0.83 -2.88 -2.24
CA ASN A 155 1.75 -3.98 -2.39
C ASN A 155 1.68 -4.29 -3.88
N ASP A 156 2.73 -3.90 -4.62
CA ASP A 156 2.87 -4.26 -6.02
C ASP A 156 2.91 -5.79 -6.09
N GLU A 157 1.73 -6.40 -6.15
CA GLU A 157 1.57 -7.86 -6.28
C GLU A 157 2.12 -8.36 -7.61
N GLY A 158 2.75 -7.47 -8.36
CA GLY A 158 3.22 -7.74 -9.71
C GLY A 158 2.09 -7.64 -10.74
N TYR A 159 2.33 -8.24 -11.90
CA TYR A 159 1.38 -8.20 -12.99
C TYR A 159 0.37 -9.35 -12.91
N ASP A 160 -0.92 -9.05 -12.88
CA ASP A 160 -1.96 -10.07 -13.12
C ASP A 160 -1.85 -10.55 -14.57
N TYR A 161 -1.60 -11.86 -14.74
CA TYR A 161 -1.37 -12.46 -16.06
C TYR A 161 -2.53 -12.23 -17.04
N LYS A 162 -3.76 -12.17 -16.54
CA LYS A 162 -4.95 -12.00 -17.38
C LYS A 162 -5.33 -10.55 -17.57
N LYS A 163 -5.25 -9.72 -16.52
CA LYS A 163 -5.72 -8.33 -16.56
C LYS A 163 -4.70 -7.41 -17.24
N ASP A 164 -3.40 -7.63 -16.95
CA ASP A 164 -2.33 -6.73 -17.41
C ASP A 164 -1.66 -7.25 -18.71
N PHE A 165 -2.36 -8.10 -19.46
CA PHE A 165 -1.83 -8.68 -20.69
C PHE A 165 -1.35 -7.63 -21.67
N GLU A 166 -2.14 -6.58 -21.92
CA GLU A 166 -1.79 -5.50 -22.87
C GLU A 166 -0.62 -4.64 -22.37
N GLU A 167 -0.46 -4.45 -21.06
CA GLU A 167 0.66 -3.68 -20.50
C GLU A 167 2.02 -4.30 -20.77
N ARG A 168 2.09 -5.61 -20.91
CA ARG A 168 3.34 -6.34 -21.21
C ARG A 168 3.87 -6.03 -22.59
N PHE A 169 3.01 -5.68 -23.53
CA PHE A 169 3.38 -5.37 -24.92
C PHE A 169 3.61 -3.87 -25.14
N LYS A 170 3.35 -3.02 -24.15
CA LYS A 170 3.70 -1.60 -24.24
C LYS A 170 5.23 -1.47 -24.37
N PRO A 171 5.72 -0.75 -25.38
CA PRO A 171 7.15 -0.54 -25.54
C PRO A 171 7.69 0.17 -24.28
N ARG A 172 8.56 -0.51 -23.56
CA ARG A 172 9.27 0.11 -22.44
C ARG A 172 10.41 0.93 -23.00
N PHE A 173 10.40 2.23 -22.77
CA PHE A 173 11.52 3.08 -23.11
C PHE A 173 12.70 2.69 -22.22
N ARG A 174 13.65 1.99 -22.85
CA ARG A 174 14.93 1.65 -22.26
C ARG A 174 15.80 2.89 -22.39
N ASN A 175 16.23 3.48 -21.30
CA ASN A 175 17.15 4.61 -21.29
C ASN A 175 18.54 4.09 -20.88
N PRO A 176 19.27 3.42 -21.78
CA PRO A 176 20.51 2.73 -21.44
C PRO A 176 21.63 3.72 -21.20
N VAL A 177 22.56 3.34 -20.35
CA VAL A 177 23.84 4.00 -20.14
C VAL A 177 24.86 3.28 -21.00
N THR A 178 25.61 4.01 -21.85
CA THR A 178 26.65 3.42 -22.72
C THR A 178 27.71 2.71 -21.88
N THR A 179 28.20 1.57 -22.36
CA THR A 179 29.38 0.92 -21.81
C THR A 179 30.68 1.60 -22.24
N GLY A 180 30.63 2.44 -23.29
CA GLY A 180 31.79 3.04 -23.94
C GLY A 180 32.54 2.10 -24.86
N TRP A 181 32.03 0.88 -25.08
CA TRP A 181 32.51 -0.07 -26.06
C TRP A 181 31.44 -0.30 -27.13
N GLU A 182 31.68 0.23 -28.32
CA GLU A 182 30.70 0.23 -29.42
C GLU A 182 30.13 -1.16 -29.71
N LEU A 183 30.98 -2.20 -29.78
CA LEU A 183 30.53 -3.57 -30.01
C LEU A 183 29.59 -4.09 -28.90
N ILE A 184 29.85 -3.74 -27.65
CA ILE A 184 28.99 -4.15 -26.50
C ILE A 184 27.69 -3.37 -26.55
N ASP A 185 27.76 -2.08 -26.84
CA ASP A 185 26.58 -1.22 -26.92
C ASP A 185 25.66 -1.67 -28.06
N ASP A 186 26.22 -2.10 -29.21
CA ASP A 186 25.43 -2.67 -30.30
C ASP A 186 24.70 -3.95 -29.86
N ILE A 187 25.41 -4.87 -29.23
CA ILE A 187 24.83 -6.13 -28.74
C ILE A 187 23.76 -5.85 -27.66
N CYS A 188 24.03 -4.91 -26.75
CA CYS A 188 23.17 -4.55 -25.66
C CYS A 188 22.14 -3.47 -25.99
N LYS A 189 22.01 -3.08 -27.27
CA LYS A 189 21.09 -2.02 -27.72
C LYS A 189 21.26 -0.71 -26.96
N GLY A 190 22.49 -0.21 -26.91
CA GLY A 190 22.87 1.07 -26.33
C GLY A 190 23.47 1.02 -24.95
N GLY A 191 23.78 -0.17 -24.40
CA GLY A 191 24.39 -0.32 -23.08
C GLY A 191 23.47 -0.92 -22.02
N LEU A 192 23.69 -0.57 -20.73
CA LEU A 192 22.93 -1.07 -19.60
C LEU A 192 21.72 -0.17 -19.30
N GLY A 193 20.53 -0.76 -19.33
CA GLY A 193 19.30 -0.07 -18.98
C GLY A 193 19.00 -0.11 -17.47
N GLN A 194 18.01 0.67 -17.07
CA GLN A 194 17.54 0.68 -15.68
C GLN A 194 17.01 -0.71 -15.28
N LYS A 195 17.39 -1.18 -14.09
CA LYS A 195 17.05 -2.50 -13.53
C LYS A 195 17.73 -3.68 -14.27
N GLU A 196 18.75 -3.44 -15.09
CA GLU A 196 19.53 -4.48 -15.70
C GLU A 196 20.83 -4.75 -14.92
N LEU A 197 21.29 -6.01 -14.95
CA LEU A 197 22.52 -6.45 -14.30
C LEU A 197 23.55 -6.82 -15.38
N GLY A 198 24.68 -6.13 -15.39
CA GLY A 198 25.84 -6.51 -16.17
C GLY A 198 26.85 -7.29 -15.33
N VAL A 199 27.34 -8.42 -15.85
CA VAL A 199 28.35 -9.24 -15.16
C VAL A 199 29.58 -9.39 -16.02
N VAL A 200 30.74 -8.96 -15.49
CA VAL A 200 32.05 -9.13 -16.13
C VAL A 200 32.76 -10.35 -15.56
N ILE A 201 32.98 -11.36 -16.40
CA ILE A 201 33.65 -12.61 -16.00
C ILE A 201 34.98 -12.69 -16.75
N ALA A 202 36.06 -12.82 -16.01
CA ALA A 202 37.41 -12.99 -16.56
C ALA A 202 38.36 -13.61 -15.52
N PRO A 203 39.47 -14.24 -15.93
CA PRO A 203 40.50 -14.75 -15.05
C PRO A 203 41.11 -13.66 -14.16
N THR A 204 41.82 -14.07 -13.14
CA THR A 204 42.60 -13.16 -12.28
C THR A 204 43.62 -12.39 -13.11
N GLY A 205 43.76 -11.09 -12.88
CA GLY A 205 44.71 -10.24 -13.62
C GLY A 205 44.23 -9.76 -14.99
N ALA A 206 43.06 -10.20 -15.49
CA ALA A 206 42.52 -9.82 -16.79
C ALA A 206 41.90 -8.42 -16.86
N GLY A 207 41.88 -7.65 -15.77
CA GLY A 207 41.39 -6.28 -15.75
C GLY A 207 39.89 -6.10 -15.43
N LYS A 208 39.26 -7.07 -14.70
CA LYS A 208 37.84 -6.96 -14.29
C LYS A 208 37.53 -5.67 -13.55
N SER A 209 38.36 -5.31 -12.55
CA SER A 209 38.14 -4.07 -11.76
C SER A 209 38.29 -2.82 -12.63
N MET A 210 39.22 -2.84 -13.60
CA MET A 210 39.37 -1.74 -14.55
C MET A 210 38.17 -1.59 -15.47
N ALA A 211 37.57 -2.70 -15.89
CA ALA A 211 36.35 -2.68 -16.68
C ALA A 211 35.18 -2.05 -15.88
N LEU A 212 35.02 -2.39 -14.58
CA LEU A 212 33.99 -1.79 -13.73
C LEU A 212 34.21 -0.28 -13.51
N VAL A 213 35.46 0.14 -13.31
CA VAL A 213 35.80 1.57 -13.22
C VAL A 213 35.49 2.29 -14.53
N HIS A 214 35.81 1.68 -15.70
CA HIS A 214 35.49 2.26 -17.01
C HIS A 214 33.98 2.45 -17.18
N LEU A 215 33.15 1.45 -16.86
CA LEU A 215 31.69 1.55 -16.91
C LEU A 215 31.18 2.68 -15.98
N GLY A 216 31.74 2.79 -14.79
CA GLY A 216 31.41 3.88 -13.86
C GLY A 216 31.75 5.26 -14.44
N VAL A 217 32.89 5.39 -15.10
CA VAL A 217 33.30 6.66 -15.76
C VAL A 217 32.33 7.02 -16.89
N GLN A 218 31.90 6.04 -17.70
CA GLN A 218 30.93 6.32 -18.78
C GLN A 218 29.60 6.80 -18.19
N ALA A 219 29.10 6.17 -17.14
CA ALA A 219 27.88 6.60 -16.45
C ALA A 219 28.00 8.02 -15.89
N LEU A 220 29.14 8.38 -15.28
CA LEU A 220 29.41 9.74 -14.80
C LEU A 220 29.43 10.76 -15.95
N ARG A 221 30.00 10.41 -17.11
CA ARG A 221 29.99 11.28 -18.30
C ARG A 221 28.57 11.59 -18.80
N GLU A 222 27.65 10.67 -18.62
CA GLU A 222 26.22 10.87 -18.92
C GLU A 222 25.45 11.56 -17.78
N GLY A 223 26.12 12.05 -16.73
CA GLY A 223 25.51 12.75 -15.61
C GLY A 223 24.77 11.83 -14.63
N LYS A 224 25.08 10.52 -14.60
CA LYS A 224 24.50 9.58 -13.66
C LYS A 224 25.28 9.55 -12.34
N THR A 225 24.62 9.22 -11.27
CA THR A 225 25.26 8.97 -9.97
C THR A 225 25.75 7.51 -9.93
N VAL A 226 27.03 7.32 -9.60
CA VAL A 226 27.68 6.00 -9.53
C VAL A 226 28.10 5.69 -8.11
N VAL A 227 27.76 4.49 -7.64
CA VAL A 227 28.23 3.97 -6.36
C VAL A 227 29.09 2.72 -6.66
N HIS A 228 30.36 2.74 -6.25
CA HIS A 228 31.28 1.64 -6.45
C HIS A 228 31.58 0.94 -5.14
N TYR A 229 31.19 -0.33 -5.05
CA TYR A 229 31.53 -1.20 -3.91
C TYR A 229 32.66 -2.15 -4.31
N THR A 230 33.73 -2.18 -3.55
CA THR A 230 34.83 -3.15 -3.71
C THR A 230 34.96 -4.00 -2.47
N LEU A 231 35.09 -5.31 -2.67
CA LEU A 231 35.38 -6.29 -1.58
C LEU A 231 36.80 -6.81 -1.66
N GLU A 232 37.58 -6.33 -2.63
CA GLU A 232 39.03 -6.66 -2.70
C GLU A 232 39.78 -5.83 -1.66
N LEU A 233 40.36 -6.53 -0.69
CA LEU A 233 41.35 -5.95 0.22
C LEU A 233 42.64 -5.75 -0.56
N GLN A 234 43.15 -4.54 -0.61
CA GLN A 234 44.51 -4.25 -1.04
C GLN A 234 45.46 -4.43 0.13
#